data_289c7774233af8689eb57f4d6e40b082
#
_entry.id   289c7774233af8689eb57f4d6e40b082
#
_cell.length_a   1.000
_cell.length_b   1.000
_cell.length_c   1.000
_cell.angle_alpha   90.00
_cell.angle_beta   90.00
_cell.angle_gamma   90.00
#
_symmetry.space_group_name_H-M   'P 1'
#
loop_
_entity.id
_entity.type
_entity.pdbx_description
1 polymer ?
#
loop_
_entity_poly.entity_id
_entity_poly.type
_entity_poly.pdbx_seq_one_letter_code
_entity_poly.pdbx_strand_id
1 'polypeptide(L)'
;MAAVDVEDESILASMFKDNFPDSWRDNSDFAAYLSELSSFGVEKLSREPERLAEERAQILQQTRELAFANYQTFIRTADCTELIYRDFGRVESSVSRLLDKLPGLGEKCRVFMKEAEEIGASRRMNSLTLNRHTEILEILEIPQLMDTCVRNGYYEEALELAAYVKRLERKHSLLPVIQGIVREVRQSTQLMLNQLLQQLRSNSQLPVCLRVIGYLRRMDVFTEAELRVKFLQARGTWLRSILAVIPEDDPYFHITKSIEACRVHLFDIITQYRAIFSDDDPLALPAGGQVVNEAAIFHGWVVQKVSEFLETLERDLKRGVGGRLDSLLGQCMYFGLSFSRVGADFRGQLAPMFQRVAAETFRRAVQEAADKFQEDMNLYTLVALPSVLGGSVPAMAPSSQPGTLQPPMSLLDFQPLACFLNNILTAFNDLRLCCPLGLAQDASGCLQDALHKVTRQIVAFHRAEESAFSGREKELFAQFCSAYADDLLPFLRRCLQVLFPPAQLALLLGVPPTQLHRYGSPGSIDVPAVLESLSFLLPPRETPPELDMAAELSARTFETQLQEAATDPELTAAEEAEPSSEGRDEEFSPE
;
A
#
# COMPACT_ATOMS: atom_id res chain seq x y z
N MET A 1 7.40 -23.09 2.61
CA MET A 1 7.18 -24.43 3.16
C MET A 1 8.20 -24.62 4.27
N ALA A 2 7.83 -24.26 5.45
CA ALA A 2 8.56 -24.64 6.67
C ALA A 2 7.68 -25.68 7.35
N ALA A 3 8.23 -26.84 7.54
CA ALA A 3 7.65 -27.87 8.37
C ALA A 3 7.62 -27.30 9.79
N VAL A 4 6.43 -26.94 10.26
CA VAL A 4 6.19 -26.72 11.68
C VAL A 4 6.26 -28.09 12.31
N ASP A 5 7.21 -28.25 13.22
CA ASP A 5 7.55 -29.50 13.84
C ASP A 5 6.33 -30.13 14.53
N VAL A 6 6.09 -31.39 14.24
CA VAL A 6 5.05 -32.24 14.85
C VAL A 6 5.21 -32.33 16.38
N GLU A 7 6.36 -31.94 16.91
CA GLU A 7 6.64 -31.89 18.35
C GLU A 7 6.00 -30.70 19.06
N ASP A 8 5.88 -29.56 18.40
CA ASP A 8 5.24 -28.35 18.98
C ASP A 8 3.72 -28.49 19.09
N GLU A 9 3.09 -29.21 18.17
CA GLU A 9 1.66 -29.51 18.22
C GLU A 9 1.30 -30.45 19.40
N SER A 10 2.19 -31.39 19.73
CA SER A 10 2.00 -32.29 20.85
C SER A 10 2.16 -31.60 22.21
N ILE A 11 3.02 -30.58 22.29
CA ILE A 11 3.25 -29.79 23.51
C ILE A 11 2.06 -28.85 23.76
N LEU A 12 1.53 -28.20 22.74
CA LEU A 12 0.34 -27.36 22.86
C LEU A 12 -0.91 -28.20 23.25
N ALA A 13 -1.11 -29.34 22.63
CA ALA A 13 -2.20 -30.26 22.99
C ALA A 13 -2.07 -30.77 24.44
N SER A 14 -0.85 -31.00 24.93
CA SER A 14 -0.62 -31.42 26.32
C SER A 14 -0.84 -30.32 27.35
N MET A 15 -0.61 -29.07 26.98
CA MET A 15 -0.81 -27.89 27.86
C MET A 15 -2.30 -27.51 27.99
N PHE A 16 -3.10 -27.68 26.97
CA PHE A 16 -4.49 -27.25 26.95
C PHE A 16 -5.53 -28.34 27.15
N LYS A 17 -5.10 -29.59 27.37
CA LYS A 17 -5.95 -30.74 27.79
C LYS A 17 -7.36 -30.72 27.20
N ASP A 18 -7.52 -31.07 25.96
CA ASP A 18 -8.82 -31.27 25.27
C ASP A 18 -9.76 -30.04 25.17
N ASN A 19 -9.38 -28.89 25.67
CA ASN A 19 -10.18 -27.66 25.63
C ASN A 19 -9.75 -26.67 24.52
N PHE A 20 -8.97 -27.13 23.57
CA PHE A 20 -8.55 -26.29 22.45
C PHE A 20 -9.62 -26.32 21.35
N PRO A 21 -10.34 -25.22 21.08
CA PRO A 21 -11.37 -25.24 20.05
C PRO A 21 -10.73 -25.51 18.67
N ASP A 22 -11.29 -26.45 17.90
CA ASP A 22 -10.80 -26.78 16.55
C ASP A 22 -10.78 -25.56 15.61
N SER A 23 -11.64 -24.55 15.86
CA SER A 23 -11.69 -23.28 15.13
C SER A 23 -10.44 -22.41 15.27
N TRP A 24 -9.55 -22.71 16.20
CA TRP A 24 -8.31 -21.94 16.43
C TRP A 24 -7.11 -22.56 15.71
N ARG A 25 -7.18 -23.82 15.31
CA ARG A 25 -6.10 -24.53 14.59
C ARG A 25 -5.83 -23.94 13.21
N ASP A 26 -6.88 -23.47 12.53
CA ASP A 26 -6.79 -22.96 11.16
C ASP A 26 -6.68 -21.42 11.09
N ASN A 27 -6.59 -20.73 12.25
CA ASN A 27 -6.55 -19.28 12.29
C ASN A 27 -5.11 -18.77 12.26
N SER A 28 -4.72 -18.17 11.12
CA SER A 28 -3.39 -17.57 10.92
C SER A 28 -3.06 -16.49 11.94
N ASP A 29 -4.06 -15.73 12.42
CA ASP A 29 -3.88 -14.64 13.37
C ASP A 29 -3.54 -15.16 14.77
N PHE A 30 -4.05 -16.36 15.11
CA PHE A 30 -3.73 -17.01 16.36
C PHE A 30 -2.30 -17.58 16.36
N ALA A 31 -1.85 -18.13 15.24
CA ALA A 31 -0.47 -18.60 15.09
C ALA A 31 0.53 -17.42 15.14
N ALA A 32 0.19 -16.29 14.53
CA ALA A 32 0.98 -15.07 14.60
C ALA A 32 1.06 -14.52 16.02
N TYR A 33 -0.06 -14.52 16.73
CA TYR A 33 -0.12 -14.09 18.13
C TYR A 33 0.68 -14.99 19.08
N LEU A 34 0.65 -16.31 18.89
CA LEU A 34 1.48 -17.24 19.66
C LEU A 34 2.97 -17.04 19.40
N SER A 35 3.35 -16.74 18.16
CA SER A 35 4.72 -16.40 17.81
C SER A 35 5.19 -15.12 18.50
N GLU A 36 4.31 -14.12 18.57
CA GLU A 36 4.59 -12.86 19.28
C GLU A 36 4.70 -13.08 20.78
N LEU A 37 3.82 -13.86 21.37
CA LEU A 37 3.86 -14.28 22.79
C LEU A 37 5.16 -15.00 23.15
N SER A 38 5.69 -15.82 22.25
CA SER A 38 6.96 -16.53 22.48
C SER A 38 8.17 -15.60 22.56
N SER A 39 8.05 -14.40 21.99
CA SER A 39 9.09 -13.35 22.02
C SER A 39 9.06 -12.50 23.31
N PHE A 40 8.02 -12.62 24.13
CA PHE A 40 7.84 -11.79 25.32
C PHE A 40 8.66 -12.30 26.50
N GLY A 41 9.30 -11.39 27.22
CA GLY A 41 9.93 -11.69 28.51
C GLY A 41 8.88 -12.00 29.59
N VAL A 42 9.29 -12.74 30.63
CA VAL A 42 8.42 -13.26 31.70
C VAL A 42 7.53 -12.17 32.35
N GLU A 43 8.04 -10.95 32.51
CA GLU A 43 7.26 -9.82 33.06
C GLU A 43 6.14 -9.34 32.14
N LYS A 44 6.36 -9.40 30.85
CA LYS A 44 5.35 -9.05 29.84
C LYS A 44 4.28 -10.14 29.75
N LEU A 45 4.69 -11.39 29.75
CA LEU A 45 3.80 -12.57 29.73
C LEU A 45 2.84 -12.58 30.94
N SER A 46 3.29 -12.15 32.12
CA SER A 46 2.44 -12.11 33.32
C SER A 46 1.35 -11.04 33.25
N ARG A 47 1.56 -9.97 32.48
CA ARG A 47 0.59 -8.87 32.28
C ARG A 47 -0.32 -9.07 31.06
N GLU A 48 0.02 -9.97 30.19
CA GLU A 48 -0.72 -10.19 28.95
C GLU A 48 -2.18 -10.66 29.17
N PRO A 49 -2.49 -11.53 30.14
CA PRO A 49 -3.88 -11.88 30.45
C PRO A 49 -4.72 -10.70 30.91
N GLU A 50 -4.15 -9.77 31.67
CA GLU A 50 -4.84 -8.55 32.11
C GLU A 50 -5.09 -7.60 30.93
N ARG A 51 -4.09 -7.40 30.06
CA ARG A 51 -4.23 -6.60 28.84
C ARG A 51 -5.33 -7.15 27.92
N LEU A 52 -5.34 -8.45 27.69
CA LEU A 52 -6.38 -9.09 26.88
C LEU A 52 -7.77 -8.99 27.51
N ALA A 53 -7.84 -9.05 28.85
CA ALA A 53 -9.10 -8.87 29.56
C ALA A 53 -9.62 -7.42 29.44
N GLU A 54 -8.73 -6.43 29.50
CA GLU A 54 -9.08 -5.03 29.30
C GLU A 54 -9.51 -4.76 27.85
N GLU A 55 -8.77 -5.23 26.85
CA GLU A 55 -9.13 -5.10 25.44
C GLU A 55 -10.49 -5.77 25.13
N ARG A 56 -10.73 -6.97 25.68
CA ARG A 56 -12.03 -7.63 25.56
C ARG A 56 -13.14 -6.81 26.18
N ALA A 57 -12.91 -6.26 27.38
CA ALA A 57 -13.90 -5.41 28.05
C ALA A 57 -14.19 -4.14 27.23
N GLN A 58 -13.17 -3.52 26.66
CA GLN A 58 -13.31 -2.33 25.82
C GLN A 58 -14.08 -2.63 24.52
N ILE A 59 -13.76 -3.72 23.83
CA ILE A 59 -14.48 -4.15 22.62
C ILE A 59 -15.95 -4.48 22.94
N LEU A 60 -16.19 -5.18 24.06
CA LEU A 60 -17.56 -5.45 24.51
C LEU A 60 -18.34 -4.18 24.86
N GLN A 61 -17.67 -3.21 25.45
CA GLN A 61 -18.28 -1.91 25.75
C GLN A 61 -18.58 -1.14 24.46
N GLN A 62 -17.65 -1.02 23.56
CA GLN A 62 -17.84 -0.36 22.25
C GLN A 62 -18.96 -1.04 21.44
N THR A 63 -19.00 -2.37 21.44
CA THR A 63 -20.06 -3.14 20.78
C THR A 63 -21.43 -2.87 21.41
N ARG A 64 -21.47 -2.78 22.75
CA ARG A 64 -22.69 -2.45 23.48
C ARG A 64 -23.14 -1.03 23.21
N GLU A 65 -22.22 -0.06 23.22
CA GLU A 65 -22.50 1.35 22.91
C GLU A 65 -23.00 1.51 21.46
N LEU A 66 -22.39 0.83 20.50
CA LEU A 66 -22.82 0.81 19.11
C LEU A 66 -24.22 0.20 18.96
N ALA A 67 -24.49 -0.88 19.70
CA ALA A 67 -25.82 -1.50 19.75
C ALA A 67 -26.83 -0.54 20.38
N PHE A 68 -26.45 0.12 21.47
CA PHE A 68 -27.32 1.11 22.11
C PHE A 68 -27.51 2.38 21.27
N ALA A 69 -26.51 2.84 20.54
CA ALA A 69 -26.66 4.00 19.64
C ALA A 69 -27.64 3.73 18.51
N ASN A 70 -27.70 2.49 18.06
CA ASN A 70 -28.53 2.13 16.91
C ASN A 70 -29.87 1.45 17.26
N TYR A 71 -30.09 1.07 18.54
CA TYR A 71 -31.31 0.32 18.88
C TYR A 71 -32.61 1.10 18.61
N GLN A 72 -32.55 2.43 18.79
CA GLN A 72 -33.71 3.27 18.46
C GLN A 72 -34.03 3.26 16.95
N THR A 73 -33.01 3.19 16.11
CA THR A 73 -33.19 3.08 14.65
C THR A 73 -33.83 1.73 14.30
N PHE A 74 -33.39 0.64 14.94
CA PHE A 74 -33.99 -0.69 14.76
C PHE A 74 -35.45 -0.72 15.25
N ILE A 75 -35.72 -0.14 16.41
CA ILE A 75 -37.11 -0.05 16.91
C ILE A 75 -37.98 0.75 15.95
N ARG A 76 -37.54 1.93 15.51
CA ARG A 76 -38.30 2.75 14.54
C ARG A 76 -38.51 2.03 13.20
N THR A 77 -37.53 1.26 12.75
CA THR A 77 -37.65 0.45 11.53
C THR A 77 -38.64 -0.68 11.71
N ALA A 78 -38.61 -1.35 12.88
CA ALA A 78 -39.57 -2.39 13.22
C ALA A 78 -40.99 -1.83 13.33
N ASP A 79 -41.15 -0.69 14.01
CA ASP A 79 -42.46 0.00 14.12
C ASP A 79 -42.99 0.44 12.76
N CYS A 80 -42.10 0.99 11.91
CA CYS A 80 -42.47 1.36 10.54
C CYS A 80 -42.90 0.15 9.71
N THR A 81 -42.19 -0.96 9.83
CA THR A 81 -42.55 -2.22 9.15
C THR A 81 -43.90 -2.76 9.65
N GLU A 82 -44.13 -2.70 10.98
CA GLU A 82 -45.40 -3.13 11.57
C GLU A 82 -46.57 -2.23 11.09
N LEU A 83 -46.35 -0.91 10.99
CA LEU A 83 -47.35 0.02 10.45
C LEU A 83 -47.67 -0.30 9.00
N ILE A 84 -46.66 -0.54 8.18
CA ILE A 84 -46.83 -0.92 6.77
C ILE A 84 -47.65 -2.20 6.65
N TYR A 85 -47.28 -3.26 7.40
CA TYR A 85 -48.05 -4.52 7.40
C TYR A 85 -49.50 -4.33 7.83
N ARG A 86 -49.74 -3.51 8.86
CA ARG A 86 -51.10 -3.22 9.34
C ARG A 86 -51.94 -2.49 8.29
N ASP A 87 -51.33 -1.52 7.60
CA ASP A 87 -52.02 -0.76 6.54
C ASP A 87 -52.26 -1.62 5.30
N PHE A 88 -51.33 -2.49 4.93
CA PHE A 88 -51.57 -3.49 3.88
C PHE A 88 -52.66 -4.48 4.25
N GLY A 89 -52.72 -4.96 5.50
CA GLY A 89 -53.81 -5.82 5.95
C GLY A 89 -55.20 -5.14 5.91
N ARG A 90 -55.24 -3.82 6.17
CA ARG A 90 -56.49 -3.03 6.00
C ARG A 90 -56.87 -2.91 4.54
N VAL A 91 -55.93 -2.71 3.64
CA VAL A 91 -56.18 -2.63 2.19
C VAL A 91 -56.67 -4.00 1.69
N GLU A 92 -55.97 -5.07 2.05
CA GLU A 92 -56.36 -6.46 1.66
C GLU A 92 -57.75 -6.81 2.13
N SER A 93 -58.10 -6.51 3.39
CA SER A 93 -59.45 -6.77 3.93
C SER A 93 -60.53 -5.91 3.25
N SER A 94 -60.17 -4.71 2.81
CA SER A 94 -61.08 -3.84 2.07
C SER A 94 -61.31 -4.31 0.62
N VAL A 95 -60.25 -4.81 -0.02
CA VAL A 95 -60.30 -5.39 -1.37
C VAL A 95 -61.10 -6.70 -1.37
N SER A 96 -60.88 -7.58 -0.38
CA SER A 96 -61.66 -8.82 -0.28
C SER A 96 -63.16 -8.58 -0.10
N ARG A 97 -63.52 -7.59 0.74
CA ARG A 97 -64.94 -7.20 0.89
C ARG A 97 -65.56 -6.59 -0.40
N LEU A 98 -64.74 -5.96 -1.24
CA LEU A 98 -65.17 -5.48 -2.53
C LEU A 98 -65.39 -6.61 -3.53
N LEU A 99 -64.48 -7.60 -3.54
CA LEU A 99 -64.55 -8.78 -4.41
C LEU A 99 -65.83 -9.62 -4.17
N ASP A 100 -66.24 -9.79 -2.91
CA ASP A 100 -67.45 -10.54 -2.55
C ASP A 100 -68.78 -9.85 -3.00
N LYS A 101 -68.76 -8.52 -3.12
CA LYS A 101 -69.96 -7.73 -3.53
C LYS A 101 -70.03 -7.51 -5.01
N LEU A 102 -68.93 -7.66 -5.75
CA LEU A 102 -68.88 -7.38 -7.18
C LEU A 102 -69.73 -8.30 -8.08
N PRO A 103 -69.86 -9.64 -7.83
CA PRO A 103 -70.60 -10.53 -8.70
C PRO A 103 -72.10 -10.21 -8.74
N GLY A 104 -72.68 -9.86 -7.57
CA GLY A 104 -74.11 -9.53 -7.47
C GLY A 104 -74.50 -8.19 -8.12
N LEU A 105 -73.53 -7.27 -8.19
CA LEU A 105 -73.71 -5.97 -8.87
C LEU A 105 -73.58 -6.10 -10.38
N GLY A 106 -72.71 -6.98 -10.88
CA GLY A 106 -72.43 -7.18 -12.28
C GLY A 106 -73.64 -7.69 -13.04
N GLU A 107 -74.43 -8.60 -12.41
CA GLU A 107 -75.63 -9.17 -13.05
C GLU A 107 -76.75 -8.15 -13.13
N LYS A 108 -76.94 -7.31 -12.14
CA LYS A 108 -77.94 -6.24 -12.15
C LYS A 108 -77.61 -5.11 -13.12
N CYS A 109 -76.31 -4.80 -13.27
CA CYS A 109 -75.85 -3.78 -14.23
C CYS A 109 -75.98 -4.27 -15.70
N ARG A 110 -75.78 -5.58 -15.93
CA ARG A 110 -75.81 -6.14 -17.29
C ARG A 110 -77.16 -6.00 -17.93
N VAL A 111 -78.23 -6.15 -17.15
CA VAL A 111 -79.58 -6.01 -17.61
C VAL A 111 -79.90 -4.52 -17.91
N PHE A 112 -79.51 -3.62 -17.04
CA PHE A 112 -79.74 -2.18 -17.21
C PHE A 112 -78.90 -1.56 -18.33
N MET A 113 -77.66 -2.06 -18.51
CA MET A 113 -76.74 -1.56 -19.53
C MET A 113 -77.21 -1.88 -20.95
N LYS A 114 -77.94 -3.00 -21.17
CA LYS A 114 -78.33 -3.41 -22.48
C LYS A 114 -79.42 -2.48 -23.12
N GLU A 115 -80.18 -1.80 -22.30
CA GLU A 115 -81.27 -0.88 -22.78
C GLU A 115 -80.80 0.61 -22.81
N ALA A 116 -79.81 0.99 -22.03
CA ALA A 116 -79.33 2.38 -21.96
C ALA A 116 -77.95 2.61 -22.66
N GLU A 117 -77.41 1.51 -23.22
CA GLU A 117 -75.97 1.49 -23.60
C GLU A 117 -75.63 2.34 -24.82
N GLU A 118 -76.50 2.39 -25.84
CA GLU A 118 -76.15 3.08 -27.09
C GLU A 118 -76.21 4.62 -26.99
N ILE A 119 -77.08 5.18 -26.22
CA ILE A 119 -77.24 6.64 -26.09
C ILE A 119 -76.56 7.16 -24.82
N GLY A 120 -76.57 6.36 -23.75
CA GLY A 120 -75.98 6.71 -22.47
C GLY A 120 -74.46 6.52 -22.42
N ALA A 121 -73.89 5.55 -23.18
CA ALA A 121 -72.50 5.22 -23.19
C ALA A 121 -71.59 6.37 -23.71
N SER A 122 -72.04 6.99 -24.86
CA SER A 122 -71.26 8.11 -25.42
C SER A 122 -71.32 9.37 -24.53
N ARG A 123 -72.53 9.67 -23.97
CA ARG A 123 -72.69 10.81 -23.05
C ARG A 123 -72.02 10.60 -21.70
N ARG A 124 -72.06 9.38 -21.15
CA ARG A 124 -71.36 9.07 -19.92
C ARG A 124 -69.87 9.09 -20.10
N MET A 125 -69.33 8.55 -21.21
CA MET A 125 -67.92 8.57 -21.54
C MET A 125 -67.43 10.01 -21.65
N ASN A 126 -68.15 10.86 -22.41
CA ASN A 126 -67.78 12.26 -22.55
C ASN A 126 -67.92 13.04 -21.23
N SER A 127 -68.98 12.80 -20.45
CA SER A 127 -69.13 13.43 -19.13
C SER A 127 -68.10 12.97 -18.09
N LEU A 128 -67.80 11.65 -18.06
CA LEU A 128 -66.76 11.12 -17.21
C LEU A 128 -65.35 11.64 -17.60
N THR A 129 -65.10 11.72 -18.90
CA THR A 129 -63.89 12.29 -19.45
C THR A 129 -63.78 13.78 -19.13
N LEU A 130 -64.88 14.54 -19.26
CA LEU A 130 -64.92 15.96 -18.91
C LEU A 130 -64.76 16.20 -17.39
N ASN A 131 -65.42 15.38 -16.57
CA ASN A 131 -65.33 15.52 -15.10
C ASN A 131 -64.05 15.03 -14.51
N ARG A 132 -63.29 14.18 -15.22
CA ARG A 132 -62.01 13.64 -14.78
C ARG A 132 -60.87 13.97 -15.73
N HIS A 133 -61.06 14.99 -16.59
CA HIS A 133 -60.01 15.34 -17.55
C HIS A 133 -58.71 15.74 -16.86
N THR A 134 -58.79 16.41 -15.70
CA THR A 134 -57.59 16.77 -14.89
C THR A 134 -56.86 15.54 -14.40
N GLU A 135 -57.58 14.55 -13.82
CA GLU A 135 -56.95 13.29 -13.36
C GLU A 135 -56.34 12.49 -14.52
N ILE A 136 -56.98 12.53 -15.70
CA ILE A 136 -56.47 11.87 -16.92
C ILE A 136 -55.20 12.59 -17.42
N LEU A 137 -55.23 13.94 -17.43
CA LEU A 137 -54.08 14.75 -17.81
C LEU A 137 -52.92 14.54 -16.87
N GLU A 138 -53.17 14.51 -15.56
CA GLU A 138 -52.15 14.19 -14.56
C GLU A 138 -51.45 12.85 -14.85
N ILE A 139 -52.22 11.81 -15.22
CA ILE A 139 -51.64 10.51 -15.57
C ILE A 139 -50.88 10.57 -16.90
N LEU A 140 -51.36 11.33 -17.89
CA LEU A 140 -50.70 11.48 -19.18
C LEU A 140 -49.43 12.34 -19.10
N GLU A 141 -49.33 13.26 -18.14
CA GLU A 141 -48.16 14.10 -17.88
C GLU A 141 -47.06 13.38 -17.13
N ILE A 142 -47.33 12.22 -16.49
CA ILE A 142 -46.35 11.47 -15.70
C ILE A 142 -45.03 11.25 -16.44
N PRO A 143 -44.97 10.81 -17.71
CA PRO A 143 -43.72 10.61 -18.41
C PRO A 143 -42.87 11.89 -18.53
N GLN A 144 -43.55 13.02 -18.83
CA GLN A 144 -42.87 14.32 -18.93
C GLN A 144 -42.36 14.81 -17.57
N LEU A 145 -43.20 14.66 -16.52
CA LEU A 145 -42.78 14.97 -15.15
C LEU A 145 -41.60 14.10 -14.72
N MET A 146 -41.64 12.81 -15.03
CA MET A 146 -40.54 11.88 -14.73
C MET A 146 -39.25 12.30 -15.44
N ASP A 147 -39.31 12.63 -16.75
CA ASP A 147 -38.14 13.09 -17.49
C ASP A 147 -37.59 14.40 -16.92
N THR A 148 -38.48 15.34 -16.57
CA THR A 148 -38.12 16.62 -15.95
C THR A 148 -37.47 16.40 -14.59
N CYS A 149 -38.05 15.55 -13.74
CA CYS A 149 -37.44 15.22 -12.42
C CYS A 149 -36.05 14.60 -12.57
N VAL A 150 -35.91 13.66 -13.51
CA VAL A 150 -34.61 13.00 -13.75
C VAL A 150 -33.56 14.00 -14.25
N ARG A 151 -33.92 14.88 -15.22
CA ARG A 151 -32.99 15.89 -15.75
C ARG A 151 -32.56 16.91 -14.72
N ASN A 152 -33.46 17.29 -13.82
CA ASN A 152 -33.21 18.26 -12.77
C ASN A 152 -32.58 17.65 -11.50
N GLY A 153 -32.46 16.33 -11.45
CA GLY A 153 -31.86 15.64 -10.30
C GLY A 153 -32.78 15.43 -9.10
N TYR A 154 -34.12 15.60 -9.30
CA TYR A 154 -35.17 15.31 -8.31
C TYR A 154 -35.45 13.81 -8.28
N TYR A 155 -34.49 13.02 -7.82
CA TYR A 155 -34.53 11.56 -7.90
C TYR A 155 -35.53 10.93 -6.94
N GLU A 156 -35.85 11.59 -5.85
CA GLU A 156 -36.82 11.11 -4.86
C GLU A 156 -38.24 11.11 -5.45
N GLU A 157 -38.63 12.23 -6.03
CA GLU A 157 -39.89 12.41 -6.72
C GLU A 157 -40.02 11.48 -7.93
N ALA A 158 -38.92 11.32 -8.68
CA ALA A 158 -38.87 10.38 -9.80
C ALA A 158 -39.09 8.92 -9.35
N LEU A 159 -38.54 8.51 -8.20
CA LEU A 159 -38.76 7.17 -7.64
C LEU A 159 -40.21 6.94 -7.20
N GLU A 160 -40.83 7.96 -6.62
CA GLU A 160 -42.26 7.88 -6.26
C GLU A 160 -43.17 7.77 -7.47
N LEU A 161 -42.89 8.57 -8.53
CA LEU A 161 -43.57 8.45 -9.80
C LEU A 161 -43.39 7.06 -10.42
N ALA A 162 -42.18 6.53 -10.45
CA ALA A 162 -41.90 5.20 -10.95
C ALA A 162 -42.64 4.10 -10.15
N ALA A 163 -42.69 4.23 -8.83
CA ALA A 163 -43.44 3.33 -7.96
C ALA A 163 -44.95 3.42 -8.20
N TYR A 164 -45.47 4.63 -8.45
CA TYR A 164 -46.86 4.83 -8.82
C TYR A 164 -47.18 4.16 -10.16
N VAL A 165 -46.32 4.34 -11.17
CA VAL A 165 -46.52 3.73 -12.49
C VAL A 165 -46.45 2.20 -12.42
N LYS A 166 -45.55 1.63 -11.61
CA LYS A 166 -45.52 0.17 -11.34
C LYS A 166 -46.87 -0.33 -10.77
N ARG A 167 -47.47 0.44 -9.87
CA ARG A 167 -48.80 0.11 -9.31
C ARG A 167 -49.92 0.21 -10.38
N LEU A 168 -49.84 1.23 -11.24
CA LEU A 168 -50.76 1.44 -12.34
C LEU A 168 -50.66 0.31 -13.38
N GLU A 169 -49.45 -0.12 -13.72
CA GLU A 169 -49.17 -1.25 -14.62
C GLU A 169 -49.81 -2.55 -14.11
N ARG A 170 -49.67 -2.85 -12.80
CA ARG A 170 -50.28 -4.06 -12.18
C ARG A 170 -51.82 -4.05 -12.29
N LYS A 171 -52.45 -2.87 -12.20
CA LYS A 171 -53.88 -2.73 -12.22
C LYS A 171 -54.45 -2.69 -13.64
N HIS A 172 -53.73 -2.10 -14.58
CA HIS A 172 -54.25 -1.74 -15.90
C HIS A 172 -53.29 -2.15 -17.04
N SER A 173 -52.68 -3.33 -16.93
CA SER A 173 -51.69 -3.83 -17.89
C SER A 173 -52.20 -3.98 -19.34
N LEU A 174 -53.52 -4.09 -19.52
CA LEU A 174 -54.16 -4.31 -20.85
C LEU A 174 -54.39 -3.02 -21.64
N LEU A 175 -54.25 -1.83 -21.02
CA LEU A 175 -54.49 -0.56 -21.69
C LEU A 175 -53.26 -0.09 -22.48
N PRO A 176 -53.35 0.11 -23.82
CA PRO A 176 -52.22 0.51 -24.64
C PRO A 176 -51.59 1.84 -24.20
N VAL A 177 -52.42 2.79 -23.72
CA VAL A 177 -51.93 4.08 -23.19
C VAL A 177 -51.05 3.89 -21.97
N ILE A 178 -51.48 3.04 -21.05
CA ILE A 178 -50.67 2.72 -19.84
C ILE A 178 -49.39 2.03 -20.22
N GLN A 179 -49.41 1.11 -21.20
CA GLN A 179 -48.17 0.48 -21.70
C GLN A 179 -47.21 1.51 -22.33
N GLY A 180 -47.74 2.55 -23.01
CA GLY A 180 -46.98 3.67 -23.51
C GLY A 180 -46.27 4.42 -22.37
N ILE A 181 -47.04 4.84 -21.36
CA ILE A 181 -46.53 5.52 -20.16
C ILE A 181 -45.46 4.70 -19.45
N VAL A 182 -45.70 3.42 -19.24
CA VAL A 182 -44.74 2.48 -18.60
C VAL A 182 -43.42 2.41 -19.39
N ARG A 183 -43.50 2.38 -20.72
CA ARG A 183 -42.31 2.32 -21.58
C ARG A 183 -41.47 3.59 -21.44
N GLU A 184 -42.10 4.76 -21.49
CA GLU A 184 -41.42 6.05 -21.36
C GLU A 184 -40.83 6.24 -19.96
N VAL A 185 -41.58 5.89 -18.90
CA VAL A 185 -41.08 5.93 -17.51
C VAL A 185 -39.92 4.96 -17.30
N ARG A 186 -39.93 3.78 -17.93
CA ARG A 186 -38.76 2.86 -17.89
C ARG A 186 -37.54 3.44 -18.57
N GLN A 187 -37.70 4.17 -19.70
CA GLN A 187 -36.59 4.86 -20.34
C GLN A 187 -35.99 5.95 -19.44
N SER A 188 -36.84 6.79 -18.83
CA SER A 188 -36.41 7.82 -17.88
C SER A 188 -35.77 7.20 -16.63
N THR A 189 -36.29 6.07 -16.14
CA THR A 189 -35.68 5.32 -15.02
C THR A 189 -34.28 4.80 -15.40
N GLN A 190 -34.09 4.33 -16.64
CA GLN A 190 -32.78 3.90 -17.13
C GLN A 190 -31.83 5.09 -17.27
N LEU A 191 -32.31 6.24 -17.71
CA LEU A 191 -31.53 7.48 -17.74
C LEU A 191 -31.10 7.90 -16.32
N MET A 192 -32.02 7.85 -15.36
CA MET A 192 -31.76 8.11 -13.95
C MET A 192 -30.69 7.17 -13.41
N LEU A 193 -30.78 5.87 -13.68
CA LEU A 193 -29.75 4.88 -13.30
C LEU A 193 -28.37 5.27 -13.81
N ASN A 194 -28.29 5.64 -15.09
CA ASN A 194 -27.02 6.04 -15.70
C ASN A 194 -26.46 7.31 -15.07
N GLN A 195 -27.31 8.30 -14.77
CA GLN A 195 -26.92 9.54 -14.11
C GLN A 195 -26.41 9.28 -12.68
N LEU A 196 -27.08 8.43 -11.90
CA LEU A 196 -26.67 8.05 -10.56
C LEU A 196 -25.30 7.32 -10.57
N LEU A 197 -25.11 6.39 -11.51
CA LEU A 197 -23.82 5.71 -11.69
C LEU A 197 -22.74 6.69 -12.16
N GLN A 198 -23.08 7.68 -12.98
CA GLN A 198 -22.14 8.71 -13.42
C GLN A 198 -21.75 9.65 -12.27
N GLN A 199 -22.67 9.98 -11.37
CA GLN A 199 -22.35 10.75 -10.16
C GLN A 199 -21.32 10.00 -9.27
N LEU A 200 -21.44 8.69 -9.14
CA LEU A 200 -20.44 7.89 -8.42
C LEU A 200 -19.06 7.89 -9.10
N ARG A 201 -18.99 8.15 -10.42
CA ARG A 201 -17.74 8.28 -11.18
C ARG A 201 -17.11 9.67 -11.10
N SER A 202 -17.75 10.61 -10.43
CA SER A 202 -17.26 11.97 -10.22
C SER A 202 -16.63 12.14 -8.83
N ASN A 203 -16.10 13.32 -8.54
CA ASN A 203 -15.59 13.65 -7.20
C ASN A 203 -16.75 13.83 -6.21
N SER A 204 -17.33 12.72 -5.77
CA SER A 204 -18.47 12.70 -4.87
C SER A 204 -18.05 12.47 -3.43
N GLN A 205 -18.52 13.34 -2.53
CA GLN A 205 -18.33 13.20 -1.09
C GLN A 205 -19.28 12.16 -0.49
N LEU A 206 -18.99 11.70 0.73
CA LEU A 206 -19.79 10.68 1.43
C LEU A 206 -21.29 10.95 1.46
N PRO A 207 -21.82 12.17 1.76
CA PRO A 207 -23.26 12.40 1.78
C PRO A 207 -23.94 12.19 0.42
N VAL A 208 -23.23 12.51 -0.66
CA VAL A 208 -23.72 12.28 -2.04
C VAL A 208 -23.73 10.80 -2.35
N CYS A 209 -22.67 10.08 -2.01
CA CYS A 209 -22.57 8.63 -2.21
C CYS A 209 -23.68 7.88 -1.44
N LEU A 210 -23.95 8.26 -0.20
CA LEU A 210 -25.03 7.69 0.62
C LEU A 210 -26.40 7.89 -0.04
N ARG A 211 -26.70 9.10 -0.50
CA ARG A 211 -27.97 9.39 -1.21
C ARG A 211 -28.09 8.59 -2.49
N VAL A 212 -27.03 8.56 -3.30
CA VAL A 212 -27.05 7.83 -4.59
C VAL A 212 -27.27 6.34 -4.35
N ILE A 213 -26.58 5.73 -3.41
CA ILE A 213 -26.78 4.30 -3.10
C ILE A 213 -28.16 4.06 -2.49
N GLY A 214 -28.68 4.99 -1.67
CA GLY A 214 -30.06 4.94 -1.18
C GLY A 214 -31.07 4.91 -2.32
N TYR A 215 -30.90 5.74 -3.34
CA TYR A 215 -31.77 5.73 -4.53
C TYR A 215 -31.61 4.43 -5.34
N LEU A 216 -30.40 3.93 -5.53
CA LEU A 216 -30.15 2.67 -6.25
C LEU A 216 -30.79 1.46 -5.53
N ARG A 217 -30.76 1.43 -4.19
CA ARG A 217 -31.46 0.41 -3.38
C ARG A 217 -32.98 0.49 -3.57
N ARG A 218 -33.55 1.69 -3.54
CA ARG A 218 -34.99 1.90 -3.77
C ARG A 218 -35.43 1.53 -5.19
N MET A 219 -34.56 1.63 -6.18
CA MET A 219 -34.85 1.19 -7.57
C MET A 219 -35.01 -0.32 -7.68
N ASP A 220 -34.42 -1.08 -6.76
CA ASP A 220 -34.50 -2.56 -6.74
C ASP A 220 -34.02 -3.21 -8.06
N VAL A 221 -32.96 -2.61 -8.66
CA VAL A 221 -32.36 -3.08 -9.92
C VAL A 221 -31.17 -4.00 -9.65
N PHE A 222 -30.47 -3.77 -8.54
CA PHE A 222 -29.25 -4.49 -8.16
C PHE A 222 -29.43 -5.20 -6.83
N THR A 223 -28.86 -6.38 -6.71
CA THR A 223 -28.64 -7.04 -5.42
C THR A 223 -27.60 -6.26 -4.59
N GLU A 224 -27.55 -6.46 -3.29
CA GLU A 224 -26.59 -5.76 -2.43
C GLU A 224 -25.12 -6.04 -2.86
N ALA A 225 -24.82 -7.29 -3.23
CA ALA A 225 -23.50 -7.65 -3.76
C ALA A 225 -23.16 -6.91 -5.06
N GLU A 226 -24.13 -6.79 -5.98
CA GLU A 226 -23.95 -6.04 -7.23
C GLU A 226 -23.76 -4.53 -6.97
N LEU A 227 -24.48 -3.96 -6.00
CA LEU A 227 -24.32 -2.57 -5.59
C LEU A 227 -22.91 -2.30 -5.07
N ARG A 228 -22.36 -3.19 -4.24
CA ARG A 228 -20.98 -3.13 -3.76
C ARG A 228 -19.99 -3.11 -4.93
N VAL A 229 -20.15 -4.03 -5.86
CA VAL A 229 -19.30 -4.11 -7.07
C VAL A 229 -19.44 -2.84 -7.92
N LYS A 230 -20.68 -2.35 -8.17
CA LYS A 230 -20.93 -1.13 -8.97
C LYS A 230 -20.32 0.10 -8.32
N PHE A 231 -20.45 0.25 -6.99
CA PHE A 231 -19.81 1.32 -6.24
C PHE A 231 -18.30 1.30 -6.41
N LEU A 232 -17.66 0.16 -6.14
CA LEU A 232 -16.22 0.00 -6.25
C LEU A 232 -15.71 0.21 -7.68
N GLN A 233 -16.43 -0.26 -8.69
CA GLN A 233 -16.13 -0.01 -10.09
C GLN A 233 -16.22 1.48 -10.45
N ALA A 234 -17.26 2.16 -10.01
CA ALA A 234 -17.48 3.58 -10.30
C ALA A 234 -16.38 4.43 -9.62
N ARG A 235 -16.13 4.21 -8.33
CA ARG A 235 -15.08 4.93 -7.59
C ARG A 235 -13.69 4.57 -8.08
N GLY A 236 -13.45 3.31 -8.46
CA GLY A 236 -12.20 2.87 -9.08
C GLY A 236 -11.95 3.51 -10.44
N THR A 237 -13.00 3.73 -11.24
CA THR A 237 -12.90 4.46 -12.52
C THR A 237 -12.55 5.93 -12.30
N TRP A 238 -13.19 6.56 -11.31
CA TRP A 238 -12.87 7.94 -10.92
C TRP A 238 -11.42 8.07 -10.46
N LEU A 239 -10.94 7.20 -9.57
CA LEU A 239 -9.54 7.19 -9.12
C LEU A 239 -8.58 7.04 -10.31
N ARG A 240 -8.88 6.12 -11.23
CA ARG A 240 -8.06 5.94 -12.43
C ARG A 240 -8.00 7.19 -13.30
N SER A 241 -9.13 7.94 -13.41
CA SER A 241 -9.13 9.20 -14.16
C SER A 241 -8.26 10.28 -13.51
N ILE A 242 -8.14 10.30 -12.17
CA ILE A 242 -7.24 11.21 -11.46
C ILE A 242 -5.78 10.82 -11.72
N LEU A 243 -5.46 9.53 -11.59
CA LEU A 243 -4.10 9.04 -11.79
C LEU A 243 -3.64 9.24 -13.25
N ALA A 244 -4.54 9.09 -14.23
CA ALA A 244 -4.22 9.27 -15.64
C ALA A 244 -3.88 10.71 -16.06
N VAL A 245 -4.19 11.71 -15.23
CA VAL A 245 -3.84 13.12 -15.49
C VAL A 245 -2.41 13.44 -15.02
N ILE A 246 -1.81 12.59 -14.18
CA ILE A 246 -0.47 12.82 -13.65
C ILE A 246 0.55 12.61 -14.79
N PRO A 247 1.44 13.58 -15.07
CA PRO A 247 2.45 13.46 -16.11
C PRO A 247 3.44 12.32 -15.82
N GLU A 248 3.78 11.54 -16.84
CA GLU A 248 4.71 10.41 -16.73
C GLU A 248 6.14 10.76 -17.14
N ASP A 249 6.44 12.01 -17.46
CA ASP A 249 7.75 12.44 -17.98
C ASP A 249 8.87 12.25 -16.95
N ASP A 250 8.64 12.67 -15.71
CA ASP A 250 9.54 12.44 -14.57
C ASP A 250 9.00 11.32 -13.67
N PRO A 251 9.69 10.16 -13.60
CA PRO A 251 9.26 9.04 -12.79
C PRO A 251 9.13 9.36 -11.30
N TYR A 252 10.00 10.21 -10.76
CA TYR A 252 9.93 10.60 -9.36
C TYR A 252 8.71 11.49 -9.09
N PHE A 253 8.44 12.45 -9.95
CA PHE A 253 7.27 13.31 -9.83
C PHE A 253 5.99 12.50 -9.99
N HIS A 254 5.93 11.62 -11.01
CA HIS A 254 4.79 10.76 -11.29
C HIS A 254 4.43 9.90 -10.08
N ILE A 255 5.41 9.16 -9.53
CA ILE A 255 5.12 8.27 -8.39
C ILE A 255 4.82 9.04 -7.10
N THR A 256 5.48 10.17 -6.85
CA THR A 256 5.19 11.02 -5.67
C THR A 256 3.75 11.53 -5.71
N LYS A 257 3.29 12.03 -6.87
CA LYS A 257 1.91 12.48 -7.06
C LYS A 257 0.92 11.32 -7.02
N SER A 258 1.30 10.16 -7.52
CA SER A 258 0.49 8.94 -7.44
C SER A 258 0.31 8.47 -5.99
N ILE A 259 1.36 8.53 -5.16
CA ILE A 259 1.28 8.23 -3.72
C ILE A 259 0.32 9.21 -3.04
N GLU A 260 0.47 10.51 -3.30
CA GLU A 260 -0.38 11.56 -2.72
C GLU A 260 -1.85 11.34 -3.09
N ALA A 261 -2.14 11.14 -4.38
CA ALA A 261 -3.48 10.89 -4.88
C ALA A 261 -4.08 9.59 -4.32
N CYS A 262 -3.32 8.50 -4.34
CA CYS A 262 -3.77 7.22 -3.77
C CYS A 262 -4.05 7.33 -2.28
N ARG A 263 -3.15 7.96 -1.50
CA ARG A 263 -3.31 8.11 -0.06
C ARG A 263 -4.60 8.84 0.30
N VAL A 264 -4.94 9.91 -0.41
CA VAL A 264 -6.15 10.69 -0.15
C VAL A 264 -7.38 9.95 -0.68
N HIS A 265 -7.40 9.64 -1.96
CA HIS A 265 -8.62 9.19 -2.63
C HIS A 265 -8.97 7.72 -2.37
N LEU A 266 -7.97 6.83 -2.23
CA LEU A 266 -8.26 5.45 -1.81
C LEU A 266 -8.81 5.40 -0.39
N PHE A 267 -8.24 6.20 0.52
CA PHE A 267 -8.72 6.28 1.89
C PHE A 267 -10.16 6.80 1.95
N ASP A 268 -10.49 7.83 1.16
CA ASP A 268 -11.85 8.33 1.02
C ASP A 268 -12.81 7.25 0.51
N ILE A 269 -12.43 6.51 -0.54
CA ILE A 269 -13.26 5.44 -1.09
C ILE A 269 -13.50 4.34 -0.06
N ILE A 270 -12.46 3.93 0.67
CA ILE A 270 -12.57 2.91 1.71
C ILE A 270 -13.50 3.36 2.83
N THR A 271 -13.35 4.61 3.27
CA THR A 271 -14.19 5.20 4.32
C THR A 271 -15.64 5.31 3.85
N GLN A 272 -15.86 5.77 2.62
CA GLN A 272 -17.19 5.83 2.01
C GLN A 272 -17.82 4.43 1.90
N TYR A 273 -17.06 3.44 1.44
CA TYR A 273 -17.55 2.07 1.34
C TYR A 273 -18.00 1.53 2.71
N ARG A 274 -17.14 1.66 3.72
CA ARG A 274 -17.46 1.18 5.08
C ARG A 274 -18.63 1.91 5.71
N ALA A 275 -18.81 3.19 5.40
CA ALA A 275 -19.95 3.96 5.89
C ALA A 275 -21.27 3.60 5.19
N ILE A 276 -21.19 3.15 3.93
CA ILE A 276 -22.38 2.82 3.11
C ILE A 276 -22.79 1.36 3.27
N PHE A 277 -21.80 0.47 3.34
CA PHE A 277 -21.96 -0.97 3.40
C PHE A 277 -21.37 -1.48 4.71
N SER A 278 -22.23 -1.73 5.71
CA SER A 278 -21.79 -2.35 6.95
C SER A 278 -21.55 -3.85 6.70
N ASP A 279 -20.29 -4.26 6.87
CA ASP A 279 -19.92 -5.67 6.78
C ASP A 279 -20.18 -6.42 8.11
N ASP A 280 -20.65 -5.69 9.12
CA ASP A 280 -20.79 -6.17 10.51
C ASP A 280 -22.18 -6.76 10.82
N ASP A 281 -23.08 -6.93 9.83
CA ASP A 281 -24.41 -7.46 10.05
C ASP A 281 -24.48 -8.97 9.71
N PRO A 282 -24.14 -9.88 10.67
CA PRO A 282 -24.22 -11.32 10.46
C PRO A 282 -25.67 -11.85 10.45
N LEU A 283 -26.66 -10.97 10.61
CA LEU A 283 -28.08 -11.38 10.81
C LEU A 283 -28.92 -11.43 9.52
N ALA A 284 -28.38 -11.06 8.37
CA ALA A 284 -29.09 -11.19 7.11
C ALA A 284 -28.73 -12.49 6.37
N LEU A 285 -28.71 -13.62 7.06
CA LEU A 285 -28.61 -14.93 6.43
C LEU A 285 -29.99 -15.35 5.93
N PRO A 286 -30.29 -15.30 4.62
CA PRO A 286 -31.47 -15.97 4.10
C PRO A 286 -31.29 -17.48 4.32
N ALA A 287 -32.21 -18.09 5.04
CA ALA A 287 -32.22 -19.51 5.26
C ALA A 287 -32.21 -20.25 3.90
N GLY A 288 -31.04 -20.87 3.55
CA GLY A 288 -30.93 -21.75 2.38
C GLY A 288 -30.24 -21.20 1.12
N GLY A 289 -29.67 -19.98 1.12
CA GLY A 289 -28.89 -19.45 0.01
C GLY A 289 -27.38 -19.70 0.16
N GLN A 290 -26.65 -19.83 -0.95
CA GLN A 290 -25.20 -19.76 -0.95
C GLN A 290 -24.77 -18.43 -0.31
N VAL A 291 -24.04 -18.52 0.80
CA VAL A 291 -23.50 -17.33 1.48
C VAL A 291 -22.41 -16.75 0.59
N VAL A 292 -22.72 -15.70 -0.13
CA VAL A 292 -21.70 -14.88 -0.80
C VAL A 292 -20.99 -14.10 0.28
N ASN A 293 -19.70 -14.33 0.44
CA ASN A 293 -18.87 -13.54 1.36
C ASN A 293 -18.67 -12.14 0.76
N GLU A 294 -19.57 -11.22 1.08
CA GLU A 294 -19.56 -9.85 0.55
C GLU A 294 -18.33 -9.05 0.99
N ALA A 295 -17.76 -9.37 2.15
CA ALA A 295 -16.52 -8.78 2.61
C ALA A 295 -15.34 -9.13 1.69
N ALA A 296 -15.36 -10.30 1.03
CA ALA A 296 -14.35 -10.70 0.06
C ALA A 296 -14.31 -9.79 -1.18
N ILE A 297 -15.45 -9.22 -1.57
CA ILE A 297 -15.53 -8.27 -2.71
C ILE A 297 -14.69 -7.03 -2.42
N PHE A 298 -14.87 -6.46 -1.24
CA PHE A 298 -14.12 -5.29 -0.81
C PHE A 298 -12.63 -5.57 -0.65
N HIS A 299 -12.31 -6.66 0.05
CA HIS A 299 -10.92 -7.07 0.23
C HIS A 299 -10.21 -7.31 -1.11
N GLY A 300 -10.84 -8.04 -2.02
CA GLY A 300 -10.31 -8.28 -3.36
C GLY A 300 -10.06 -6.98 -4.14
N TRP A 301 -10.96 -6.01 -4.03
CA TRP A 301 -10.80 -4.71 -4.67
C TRP A 301 -9.64 -3.91 -4.06
N VAL A 302 -9.48 -3.91 -2.72
CA VAL A 302 -8.36 -3.23 -2.04
C VAL A 302 -7.04 -3.85 -2.45
N VAL A 303 -6.94 -5.19 -2.44
CA VAL A 303 -5.75 -5.92 -2.89
C VAL A 303 -5.41 -5.57 -4.33
N GLN A 304 -6.40 -5.54 -5.22
CA GLN A 304 -6.19 -5.14 -6.61
C GLN A 304 -5.64 -3.71 -6.71
N LYS A 305 -6.16 -2.75 -5.94
CA LYS A 305 -5.70 -1.36 -5.99
C LYS A 305 -4.29 -1.19 -5.43
N VAL A 306 -3.95 -1.92 -4.39
CA VAL A 306 -2.58 -1.99 -3.87
C VAL A 306 -1.64 -2.60 -4.91
N SER A 307 -2.05 -3.67 -5.59
CA SER A 307 -1.23 -4.29 -6.65
C SER A 307 -1.01 -3.35 -7.83
N GLU A 308 -2.06 -2.65 -8.31
CA GLU A 308 -1.95 -1.64 -9.38
C GLU A 308 -0.97 -0.50 -8.97
N PHE A 309 -1.00 -0.08 -7.72
CA PHE A 309 -0.05 0.90 -7.18
C PHE A 309 1.39 0.36 -7.16
N LEU A 310 1.58 -0.87 -6.65
CA LEU A 310 2.91 -1.50 -6.58
C LEU A 310 3.50 -1.73 -7.98
N GLU A 311 2.69 -2.11 -8.96
CA GLU A 311 3.11 -2.23 -10.37
C GLU A 311 3.55 -0.88 -10.95
N THR A 312 2.83 0.20 -10.63
CA THR A 312 3.19 1.55 -11.05
C THR A 312 4.50 1.99 -10.39
N LEU A 313 4.64 1.75 -9.08
CA LEU A 313 5.85 2.00 -8.33
C LEU A 313 7.04 1.25 -8.93
N GLU A 314 6.89 -0.04 -9.22
CA GLU A 314 7.96 -0.86 -9.81
C GLU A 314 8.38 -0.34 -11.21
N ARG A 315 7.41 0.08 -12.02
CA ARG A 315 7.65 0.66 -13.35
C ARG A 315 8.48 1.94 -13.26
N ASP A 316 8.09 2.85 -12.37
CA ASP A 316 8.77 4.13 -12.21
C ASP A 316 10.15 3.97 -11.56
N LEU A 317 10.28 3.06 -10.60
CA LEU A 317 11.58 2.70 -10.01
C LEU A 317 12.55 2.15 -11.07
N LYS A 318 12.07 1.31 -12.00
CA LYS A 318 12.88 0.79 -13.12
C LYS A 318 13.30 1.88 -14.13
N ARG A 319 12.47 2.91 -14.30
CA ARG A 319 12.82 4.08 -15.14
C ARG A 319 13.89 4.96 -14.50
N GLY A 320 14.06 4.85 -13.18
CA GLY A 320 15.06 5.56 -12.40
C GLY A 320 14.52 6.83 -11.74
N VAL A 321 14.69 6.91 -10.42
CA VAL A 321 14.26 8.05 -9.59
C VAL A 321 15.42 8.91 -9.10
N GLY A 322 16.63 8.64 -9.61
CA GLY A 322 17.85 9.32 -9.18
C GLY A 322 18.17 9.12 -7.70
N GLY A 323 18.93 10.05 -7.11
CA GLY A 323 19.34 10.00 -5.70
C GLY A 323 18.23 10.30 -4.68
N ARG A 324 16.95 10.11 -5.03
CA ARG A 324 15.78 10.42 -4.18
C ARG A 324 15.04 9.15 -3.71
N LEU A 325 15.73 8.01 -3.74
CA LEU A 325 15.13 6.70 -3.42
C LEU A 325 14.70 6.61 -1.95
N ASP A 326 15.47 7.19 -1.03
CA ASP A 326 15.19 7.26 0.42
C ASP A 326 13.90 8.03 0.72
N SER A 327 13.78 9.23 0.12
CA SER A 327 12.58 10.07 0.27
C SER A 327 11.34 9.34 -0.24
N LEU A 328 11.45 8.67 -1.38
CA LEU A 328 10.35 7.89 -1.95
C LEU A 328 9.99 6.69 -1.07
N LEU A 329 10.98 5.97 -0.54
CA LEU A 329 10.75 4.88 0.41
C LEU A 329 9.99 5.39 1.65
N GLY A 330 10.42 6.52 2.22
CA GLY A 330 9.75 7.14 3.36
C GLY A 330 8.27 7.47 3.07
N GLN A 331 7.98 8.03 1.91
CA GLN A 331 6.61 8.32 1.47
C GLN A 331 5.77 7.04 1.29
N CYS A 332 6.33 6.02 0.66
CA CYS A 332 5.67 4.72 0.48
C CYS A 332 5.41 4.03 1.82
N MET A 333 6.37 4.05 2.75
CA MET A 333 6.22 3.49 4.10
C MET A 333 5.14 4.21 4.89
N TYR A 334 5.07 5.54 4.80
CA TYR A 334 4.01 6.33 5.42
C TYR A 334 2.63 6.03 4.82
N PHE A 335 2.56 5.86 3.50
CA PHE A 335 1.35 5.45 2.82
C PHE A 335 0.90 4.07 3.29
N GLY A 336 1.79 3.07 3.31
CA GLY A 336 1.50 1.73 3.82
C GLY A 336 1.06 1.72 5.29
N LEU A 337 1.70 2.55 6.13
CA LEU A 337 1.31 2.74 7.53
C LEU A 337 -0.10 3.33 7.66
N SER A 338 -0.46 4.30 6.81
CA SER A 338 -1.82 4.85 6.79
C SER A 338 -2.86 3.79 6.43
N PHE A 339 -2.50 2.88 5.52
CA PHE A 339 -3.36 1.78 5.06
C PHE A 339 -3.42 0.60 6.03
N SER A 340 -2.46 0.44 6.95
CA SER A 340 -2.54 -0.55 8.01
C SER A 340 -3.78 -0.38 8.88
N ARG A 341 -4.23 0.87 9.08
CA ARG A 341 -5.46 1.21 9.82
C ARG A 341 -6.73 0.67 9.17
N VAL A 342 -6.69 0.40 7.88
CA VAL A 342 -7.82 -0.16 7.12
C VAL A 342 -7.62 -1.64 6.79
N GLY A 343 -6.60 -2.28 7.39
CA GLY A 343 -6.32 -3.70 7.22
C GLY A 343 -5.59 -4.05 5.91
N ALA A 344 -4.97 -3.08 5.25
CA ALA A 344 -4.25 -3.27 3.98
C ALA A 344 -2.79 -2.80 4.08
N ASP A 345 -2.05 -3.36 5.03
CA ASP A 345 -0.62 -3.06 5.18
C ASP A 345 0.20 -3.79 4.11
N PHE A 346 0.78 -3.02 3.20
CA PHE A 346 1.63 -3.53 2.11
C PHE A 346 3.12 -3.20 2.29
N ARG A 347 3.53 -2.65 3.45
CA ARG A 347 4.93 -2.26 3.71
C ARG A 347 5.92 -3.40 3.53
N GLY A 348 5.52 -4.61 3.88
CA GLY A 348 6.35 -5.80 3.67
C GLY A 348 6.71 -6.09 2.21
N GLN A 349 5.90 -5.61 1.25
CA GLN A 349 6.16 -5.77 -0.18
C GLN A 349 7.08 -4.68 -0.74
N LEU A 350 7.20 -3.53 -0.06
CA LEU A 350 8.04 -2.42 -0.50
C LEU A 350 9.53 -2.75 -0.35
N ALA A 351 9.93 -3.33 0.78
CA ALA A 351 11.34 -3.60 1.08
C ALA A 351 12.05 -4.37 -0.05
N PRO A 352 11.55 -5.51 -0.56
CA PRO A 352 12.22 -6.24 -1.64
C PRO A 352 12.24 -5.47 -2.96
N MET A 353 11.27 -4.59 -3.23
CA MET A 353 11.24 -3.77 -4.43
C MET A 353 12.36 -2.72 -4.40
N PHE A 354 12.44 -1.96 -3.31
CA PHE A 354 13.48 -0.94 -3.13
C PHE A 354 14.86 -1.56 -3.03
N GLN A 355 15.01 -2.69 -2.35
CA GLN A 355 16.25 -3.45 -2.29
C GLN A 355 16.73 -3.85 -3.69
N ARG A 356 15.85 -4.38 -4.52
CA ARG A 356 16.18 -4.78 -5.91
C ARG A 356 16.64 -3.59 -6.74
N VAL A 357 15.94 -2.46 -6.63
CA VAL A 357 16.30 -1.24 -7.38
C VAL A 357 17.63 -0.67 -6.90
N ALA A 358 17.86 -0.60 -5.59
CA ALA A 358 19.12 -0.14 -5.03
C ALA A 358 20.28 -1.05 -5.48
N ALA A 359 20.10 -2.39 -5.44
CA ALA A 359 21.07 -3.36 -5.93
C ALA A 359 21.41 -3.17 -7.41
N GLU A 360 20.37 -3.01 -8.24
CA GLU A 360 20.54 -2.89 -9.70
C GLU A 360 21.19 -1.54 -10.08
N THR A 361 20.81 -0.46 -9.40
CA THR A 361 21.42 0.86 -9.62
C THR A 361 22.89 0.84 -9.21
N PHE A 362 23.20 0.27 -8.05
CA PHE A 362 24.57 0.11 -7.60
C PHE A 362 25.39 -0.77 -8.53
N ARG A 363 24.86 -1.93 -8.94
CA ARG A 363 25.53 -2.84 -9.89
C ARG A 363 25.87 -2.14 -11.20
N ARG A 364 24.91 -1.39 -11.75
CA ARG A 364 25.11 -0.63 -12.99
C ARG A 364 26.20 0.41 -12.83
N ALA A 365 26.16 1.22 -11.78
CA ALA A 365 27.16 2.25 -11.52
C ALA A 365 28.56 1.68 -11.32
N VAL A 366 28.68 0.54 -10.62
CA VAL A 366 29.96 -0.16 -10.42
C VAL A 366 30.50 -0.77 -11.73
N GLN A 367 29.60 -1.34 -12.56
CA GLN A 367 29.99 -1.86 -13.87
C GLN A 367 30.45 -0.75 -14.81
N GLU A 368 29.68 0.36 -14.87
CA GLU A 368 30.05 1.54 -15.66
C GLU A 368 31.40 2.12 -15.20
N ALA A 369 31.69 2.13 -13.89
CA ALA A 369 32.98 2.56 -13.35
C ALA A 369 34.11 1.66 -13.84
N ALA A 370 33.90 0.33 -13.88
CA ALA A 370 34.89 -0.62 -14.38
C ALA A 370 35.08 -0.54 -15.90
N ASP A 371 34.02 -0.22 -16.67
CA ASP A 371 34.11 -0.01 -18.11
C ASP A 371 34.87 1.28 -18.45
N LYS A 372 34.54 2.39 -17.75
CA LYS A 372 35.31 3.65 -17.86
C LYS A 372 36.77 3.48 -17.48
N PHE A 373 37.04 2.70 -16.43
CA PHE A 373 38.44 2.40 -16.09
C PHE A 373 39.19 1.73 -17.24
N GLN A 374 38.55 0.84 -17.99
CA GLN A 374 39.13 0.25 -19.18
C GLN A 374 39.42 1.28 -20.27
N GLU A 375 38.50 2.21 -20.49
CA GLU A 375 38.67 3.32 -21.45
C GLU A 375 39.83 4.22 -21.02
N ASP A 376 39.87 4.58 -19.74
CA ASP A 376 40.94 5.41 -19.16
C ASP A 376 42.30 4.68 -19.27
N MET A 377 42.38 3.38 -19.02
CA MET A 377 43.59 2.58 -19.17
C MET A 377 44.07 2.48 -20.62
N ASN A 378 43.16 2.39 -21.59
CA ASN A 378 43.51 2.37 -23.01
C ASN A 378 44.13 3.70 -23.50
N LEU A 379 43.80 4.79 -22.84
CA LEU A 379 44.32 6.13 -23.13
C LEU A 379 45.48 6.54 -22.23
N TYR A 380 45.75 5.71 -21.21
CA TYR A 380 46.75 6.02 -20.18
C TYR A 380 48.16 5.84 -20.72
N THR A 381 48.95 6.88 -20.57
CA THR A 381 50.40 6.86 -20.82
C THR A 381 51.14 7.05 -19.51
N LEU A 382 52.11 6.18 -19.21
CA LEU A 382 52.96 6.27 -18.04
C LEU A 382 53.94 7.44 -18.17
N VAL A 383 53.42 8.66 -18.17
CA VAL A 383 54.23 9.86 -18.13
C VAL A 383 54.35 10.28 -16.66
N ALA A 384 55.57 10.32 -16.16
CA ALA A 384 55.80 10.95 -14.85
C ALA A 384 55.35 12.40 -14.98
N LEU A 385 54.18 12.76 -14.42
CA LEU A 385 53.85 14.13 -14.19
C LEU A 385 54.98 14.76 -13.36
N PRO A 386 55.61 15.85 -13.81
CA PRO A 386 56.54 16.56 -12.96
C PRO A 386 55.75 16.91 -11.68
N SER A 387 56.23 16.44 -10.53
CA SER A 387 55.67 16.77 -9.23
C SER A 387 55.76 18.29 -9.01
N VAL A 388 54.84 19.03 -9.61
CA VAL A 388 54.70 20.50 -9.51
C VAL A 388 54.29 20.91 -8.08
N LEU A 389 53.96 19.94 -7.25
CA LEU A 389 53.70 20.09 -5.81
C LEU A 389 54.74 19.40 -4.92
N GLY A 390 55.95 19.13 -5.44
CA GLY A 390 57.09 18.68 -4.68
C GLY A 390 57.73 19.78 -3.80
N GLY A 391 56.91 20.54 -3.12
CA GLY A 391 57.29 21.13 -1.86
C GLY A 391 57.23 20.00 -0.84
N SER A 392 58.37 19.66 -0.26
CA SER A 392 58.48 18.75 0.89
C SER A 392 57.59 19.26 2.02
N VAL A 393 56.31 18.92 1.96
CA VAL A 393 55.47 18.92 3.13
C VAL A 393 55.94 17.71 3.91
N PRO A 394 56.52 17.88 5.12
CA PRO A 394 56.85 16.74 5.94
C PRO A 394 55.61 15.91 6.04
N ALA A 395 55.76 14.59 5.83
CA ALA A 395 54.68 13.64 6.02
C ALA A 395 54.13 13.84 7.43
N MET A 396 53.14 14.72 7.54
CA MET A 396 52.30 14.75 8.71
C MET A 396 51.68 13.36 8.75
N ALA A 397 52.09 12.59 9.75
CA ALA A 397 51.42 11.37 10.12
C ALA A 397 49.93 11.61 10.02
N PRO A 398 49.17 10.71 9.37
CA PRO A 398 47.75 10.88 9.25
C PRO A 398 47.22 11.13 10.65
N SER A 399 46.76 12.36 10.90
CA SER A 399 46.00 12.65 12.11
C SER A 399 44.72 11.87 11.94
N SER A 400 44.75 10.63 12.41
CA SER A 400 43.59 9.77 12.52
C SER A 400 42.65 10.39 13.56
N GLN A 401 41.95 11.44 13.17
CA GLN A 401 40.68 11.70 13.84
C GLN A 401 39.78 10.51 13.53
N PRO A 402 39.35 9.76 14.54
CA PRO A 402 38.43 8.65 14.35
C PRO A 402 37.14 9.23 13.80
N GLY A 403 36.84 8.97 12.51
CA GLY A 403 35.59 9.35 11.90
C GLY A 403 35.62 9.92 10.48
N THR A 404 36.74 10.41 9.97
CA THR A 404 36.81 10.95 8.61
C THR A 404 37.38 9.95 7.61
N LEU A 405 36.50 9.40 6.75
CA LEU A 405 36.93 8.57 5.62
C LEU A 405 37.44 9.51 4.51
N GLN A 406 38.77 9.76 4.51
CA GLN A 406 39.39 10.55 3.45
C GLN A 406 40.04 9.64 2.41
N PRO A 407 39.81 9.92 1.09
CA PRO A 407 40.48 9.18 0.02
C PRO A 407 42.00 9.29 0.13
N PRO A 408 42.76 8.23 -0.17
CA PRO A 408 44.23 8.29 -0.21
C PRO A 408 44.69 9.28 -1.29
N MET A 409 45.56 10.22 -0.90
CA MET A 409 46.06 11.24 -1.82
C MET A 409 47.05 10.67 -2.87
N SER A 410 47.69 9.53 -2.57
CA SER A 410 48.57 8.79 -3.49
C SER A 410 47.89 8.37 -4.79
N LEU A 411 46.55 8.20 -4.77
CA LEU A 411 45.78 7.83 -5.96
C LEU A 411 45.66 8.97 -6.98
N LEU A 412 45.90 10.23 -6.58
CA LEU A 412 45.88 11.37 -7.48
C LEU A 412 47.02 11.36 -8.50
N ASP A 413 48.12 10.69 -8.17
CA ASP A 413 49.27 10.53 -9.06
C ASP A 413 48.93 9.60 -10.23
N PHE A 414 47.85 8.80 -10.11
CA PHE A 414 47.39 7.82 -11.08
C PHE A 414 45.97 8.08 -11.53
N GLN A 415 45.81 8.89 -12.57
CA GLN A 415 44.52 9.33 -13.08
C GLN A 415 43.45 8.21 -13.24
N PRO A 416 43.75 7.04 -13.83
CA PRO A 416 42.74 5.98 -13.96
C PRO A 416 42.23 5.49 -12.61
N LEU A 417 43.10 5.34 -11.60
CA LEU A 417 42.70 4.89 -10.26
C LEU A 417 41.88 5.97 -9.54
N ALA A 418 42.26 7.24 -9.68
CA ALA A 418 41.54 8.35 -9.10
C ALA A 418 40.14 8.49 -9.69
N CYS A 419 39.99 8.39 -11.03
CA CYS A 419 38.72 8.42 -11.73
C CYS A 419 37.83 7.23 -11.34
N PHE A 420 38.40 6.03 -11.28
CA PHE A 420 37.69 4.83 -10.84
C PHE A 420 37.17 4.99 -9.41
N LEU A 421 38.05 5.40 -8.49
CA LEU A 421 37.64 5.66 -7.10
C LEU A 421 36.51 6.67 -7.03
N ASN A 422 36.59 7.78 -7.75
CA ASN A 422 35.55 8.81 -7.74
C ASN A 422 34.20 8.26 -8.24
N ASN A 423 34.19 7.46 -9.31
CA ASN A 423 32.98 6.81 -9.81
C ASN A 423 32.39 5.82 -8.79
N ILE A 424 33.23 5.02 -8.12
CA ILE A 424 32.78 4.11 -7.06
C ILE A 424 32.26 4.87 -5.84
N LEU A 425 32.92 5.97 -5.44
CA LEU A 425 32.44 6.81 -4.32
C LEU A 425 31.10 7.45 -4.66
N THR A 426 30.85 7.81 -5.91
CA THR A 426 29.55 8.29 -6.35
C THR A 426 28.49 7.20 -6.19
N ALA A 427 28.79 5.96 -6.62
CA ALA A 427 27.91 4.81 -6.42
C ALA A 427 27.64 4.52 -4.93
N PHE A 428 28.64 4.63 -4.07
CA PHE A 428 28.47 4.48 -2.62
C PHE A 428 27.63 5.60 -2.00
N ASN A 429 27.78 6.85 -2.47
CA ASN A 429 26.98 7.97 -1.99
C ASN A 429 25.52 7.80 -2.35
N ASP A 430 25.22 7.31 -3.56
CA ASP A 430 23.86 7.00 -3.98
C ASP A 430 23.28 5.84 -3.16
N LEU A 431 24.07 4.77 -2.95
CA LEU A 431 23.64 3.62 -2.15
C LEU A 431 23.41 4.02 -0.68
N ARG A 432 24.21 4.91 -0.12
CA ARG A 432 24.09 5.37 1.28
C ARG A 432 22.72 5.95 1.60
N LEU A 433 22.08 6.58 0.63
CA LEU A 433 20.75 7.18 0.81
C LEU A 433 19.67 6.13 1.09
N CYS A 434 19.80 4.94 0.48
CA CYS A 434 18.88 3.82 0.72
C CYS A 434 19.71 2.51 0.73
N CYS A 435 20.27 2.18 1.91
CA CYS A 435 21.19 1.06 2.09
C CYS A 435 20.61 -0.01 3.04
N PRO A 436 19.70 -0.89 2.55
CA PRO A 436 19.21 -1.99 3.38
C PRO A 436 20.33 -2.99 3.66
N LEU A 437 20.45 -3.42 4.93
CA LEU A 437 21.50 -4.37 5.35
C LEU A 437 21.48 -5.69 4.56
N GLY A 438 20.30 -6.10 4.05
CA GLY A 438 20.17 -7.26 3.18
C GLY A 438 20.92 -7.18 1.85
N LEU A 439 21.38 -5.98 1.44
CA LEU A 439 22.20 -5.79 0.24
C LEU A 439 23.69 -6.08 0.44
N ALA A 440 24.13 -6.29 1.67
CA ALA A 440 25.55 -6.41 1.98
C ALA A 440 26.27 -7.45 1.11
N GLN A 441 25.65 -8.61 0.91
CA GLN A 441 26.23 -9.68 0.10
C GLN A 441 26.26 -9.33 -1.40
N ASP A 442 25.16 -8.79 -1.92
CA ASP A 442 25.07 -8.42 -3.35
C ASP A 442 26.00 -7.26 -3.69
N ALA A 443 26.09 -6.27 -2.81
CA ALA A 443 26.96 -5.12 -3.00
C ALA A 443 28.46 -5.50 -2.92
N SER A 444 28.84 -6.33 -1.94
CA SER A 444 30.22 -6.82 -1.84
C SER A 444 30.59 -7.72 -3.02
N GLY A 445 29.72 -8.62 -3.42
CA GLY A 445 29.94 -9.48 -4.58
C GLY A 445 30.10 -8.69 -5.89
N CYS A 446 29.19 -7.74 -6.14
CA CYS A 446 29.23 -6.87 -7.31
C CYS A 446 30.54 -6.04 -7.39
N LEU A 447 30.93 -5.45 -6.24
CA LEU A 447 32.17 -4.70 -6.18
C LEU A 447 33.40 -5.61 -6.38
N GLN A 448 33.39 -6.80 -5.79
CA GLN A 448 34.47 -7.78 -5.97
C GLN A 448 34.62 -8.21 -7.43
N ASP A 449 33.52 -8.49 -8.13
CA ASP A 449 33.52 -8.83 -9.56
C ASP A 449 34.10 -7.69 -10.42
N ALA A 450 33.73 -6.44 -10.11
CA ALA A 450 34.27 -5.26 -10.78
C ALA A 450 35.78 -5.10 -10.51
N LEU A 451 36.23 -5.32 -9.26
CA LEU A 451 37.65 -5.28 -8.92
C LEU A 451 38.44 -6.39 -9.60
N HIS A 452 37.89 -7.60 -9.72
CA HIS A 452 38.49 -8.66 -10.56
C HIS A 452 38.60 -8.26 -12.03
N LYS A 453 37.60 -7.53 -12.55
CA LYS A 453 37.64 -6.99 -13.92
C LYS A 453 38.76 -5.95 -14.06
N VAL A 454 38.84 -5.00 -13.12
CA VAL A 454 39.87 -3.96 -13.07
C VAL A 454 41.27 -4.61 -12.97
N THR A 455 41.45 -5.58 -12.10
CA THR A 455 42.73 -6.30 -11.97
C THR A 455 43.14 -6.97 -13.27
N ARG A 456 42.22 -7.63 -13.96
CA ARG A 456 42.47 -8.23 -15.28
C ARG A 456 42.82 -7.19 -16.34
N GLN A 457 42.25 -5.99 -16.28
CA GLN A 457 42.59 -4.89 -17.18
C GLN A 457 44.01 -4.37 -16.92
N ILE A 458 44.39 -4.23 -15.65
CA ILE A 458 45.78 -3.85 -15.27
C ILE A 458 46.79 -4.88 -15.78
N VAL A 459 46.52 -6.17 -15.60
CA VAL A 459 47.35 -7.24 -16.11
C VAL A 459 47.42 -7.26 -17.64
N ALA A 460 46.29 -7.00 -18.30
CA ALA A 460 46.24 -6.93 -19.76
C ALA A 460 47.05 -5.75 -20.31
N PHE A 461 46.95 -4.58 -19.67
CA PHE A 461 47.76 -3.40 -19.98
C PHE A 461 49.27 -3.71 -19.83
N HIS A 462 49.65 -4.31 -18.71
CA HIS A 462 51.06 -4.72 -18.50
C HIS A 462 51.55 -5.64 -19.64
N ARG A 463 50.77 -6.67 -20.00
CA ARG A 463 51.16 -7.61 -21.06
C ARG A 463 51.26 -6.94 -22.43
N ALA A 464 50.46 -5.93 -22.70
CA ALA A 464 50.47 -5.20 -23.95
C ALA A 464 51.73 -4.30 -24.07
N GLU A 465 52.12 -3.65 -22.98
CA GLU A 465 53.16 -2.63 -22.94
C GLU A 465 54.47 -3.13 -22.38
N GLU A 466 54.56 -4.36 -21.88
CA GLU A 466 55.77 -4.94 -21.20
C GLU A 466 57.05 -4.81 -22.02
N SER A 467 56.95 -5.02 -23.33
CA SER A 467 58.07 -4.91 -24.26
C SER A 467 58.50 -3.46 -24.57
N ALA A 468 57.58 -2.50 -24.36
CA ALA A 468 57.81 -1.08 -24.61
C ALA A 468 58.28 -0.30 -23.38
N PHE A 469 58.11 -0.86 -22.17
CA PHE A 469 58.47 -0.18 -20.92
C PHE A 469 59.94 0.08 -20.78
N SER A 470 60.30 1.34 -20.59
CA SER A 470 61.60 1.75 -20.06
C SER A 470 61.76 1.38 -18.58
N GLY A 471 62.97 1.39 -18.08
CA GLY A 471 63.21 1.08 -16.64
C GLY A 471 62.42 1.96 -15.68
N ARG A 472 62.27 3.24 -16.00
CA ARG A 472 61.49 4.19 -15.20
C ARG A 472 59.95 3.93 -15.29
N GLU A 473 59.47 3.53 -16.44
CA GLU A 473 58.07 3.18 -16.61
C GLU A 473 57.71 1.90 -15.86
N LYS A 474 58.60 0.93 -15.77
CA LYS A 474 58.42 -0.25 -14.92
C LYS A 474 58.29 0.09 -13.44
N GLU A 475 59.10 1.05 -12.95
CA GLU A 475 59.00 1.54 -11.57
C GLU A 475 57.69 2.27 -11.30
N LEU A 476 57.25 3.13 -12.23
CA LEU A 476 55.96 3.83 -12.15
C LEU A 476 54.79 2.87 -12.20
N PHE A 477 54.85 1.84 -13.04
CA PHE A 477 53.83 0.83 -13.10
C PHE A 477 53.77 -0.04 -11.84
N ALA A 478 54.92 -0.37 -11.25
CA ALA A 478 54.95 -1.04 -9.94
C ALA A 478 54.34 -0.16 -8.84
N GLN A 479 54.61 1.15 -8.84
CA GLN A 479 53.98 2.10 -7.92
C GLN A 479 52.46 2.19 -8.16
N PHE A 480 52.01 2.17 -9.42
CA PHE A 480 50.60 2.10 -9.78
C PHE A 480 49.94 0.84 -9.19
N CYS A 481 50.56 -0.33 -9.36
CA CYS A 481 50.05 -1.59 -8.81
C CYS A 481 50.04 -1.58 -7.27
N SER A 482 51.08 -0.98 -6.63
CA SER A 482 51.11 -0.82 -5.17
C SER A 482 50.00 0.13 -4.68
N ALA A 483 49.78 1.28 -5.34
CA ALA A 483 48.69 2.20 -5.00
C ALA A 483 47.32 1.54 -5.14
N TYR A 484 47.13 0.70 -6.17
CA TYR A 484 45.92 -0.10 -6.31
C TYR A 484 45.75 -1.08 -5.13
N ALA A 485 46.78 -1.84 -4.80
CA ALA A 485 46.70 -2.91 -3.82
C ALA A 485 46.70 -2.43 -2.37
N ASP A 486 47.49 -1.38 -2.04
CA ASP A 486 47.75 -0.96 -0.67
C ASP A 486 46.92 0.24 -0.24
N ASP A 487 46.46 1.07 -1.21
CA ASP A 487 45.69 2.27 -0.93
C ASP A 487 44.23 2.12 -1.35
N LEU A 488 43.94 1.75 -2.63
CA LEU A 488 42.60 1.71 -3.17
C LEU A 488 41.74 0.59 -2.57
N LEU A 489 42.24 -0.65 -2.59
CA LEU A 489 41.46 -1.80 -2.12
C LEU A 489 41.13 -1.73 -0.61
N PRO A 490 42.08 -1.40 0.29
CA PRO A 490 41.76 -1.22 1.69
C PRO A 490 40.79 -0.06 1.96
N PHE A 491 40.91 1.00 1.18
CA PHE A 491 39.97 2.14 1.30
C PHE A 491 38.56 1.76 0.90
N LEU A 492 38.35 1.08 -0.26
CA LEU A 492 37.05 0.60 -0.70
C LEU A 492 36.44 -0.41 0.28
N ARG A 493 37.28 -1.32 0.84
CA ARG A 493 36.85 -2.23 1.90
C ARG A 493 36.31 -1.47 3.12
N ARG A 494 37.04 -0.41 3.55
CA ARG A 494 36.61 0.44 4.66
C ARG A 494 35.31 1.19 4.35
N CYS A 495 35.15 1.73 3.14
CA CYS A 495 33.90 2.37 2.68
C CYS A 495 32.73 1.40 2.78
N LEU A 496 32.93 0.16 2.32
CA LEU A 496 31.88 -0.88 2.37
C LEU A 496 31.51 -1.25 3.82
N GLN A 497 32.51 -1.34 4.73
CA GLN A 497 32.26 -1.61 6.15
C GLN A 497 31.55 -0.46 6.88
N VAL A 498 31.67 0.77 6.39
CA VAL A 498 30.88 1.91 6.91
C VAL A 498 29.44 1.84 6.45
N LEU A 499 29.18 1.42 5.19
CA LEU A 499 27.83 1.21 4.67
C LEU A 499 27.14 -0.01 5.32
N PHE A 500 27.91 -1.05 5.57
CA PHE A 500 27.45 -2.33 6.14
C PHE A 500 28.28 -2.68 7.39
N PRO A 501 27.99 -2.03 8.53
CA PRO A 501 28.77 -2.28 9.75
C PRO A 501 28.71 -3.75 10.17
N PRO A 502 29.85 -4.40 10.40
CA PRO A 502 29.91 -5.82 10.75
C PRO A 502 29.08 -6.17 12.00
N ALA A 503 29.03 -5.26 12.97
CA ALA A 503 28.23 -5.44 14.18
C ALA A 503 26.72 -5.52 13.89
N GLN A 504 26.21 -4.69 12.96
CA GLN A 504 24.80 -4.71 12.57
C GLN A 504 24.47 -5.96 11.73
N LEU A 505 25.39 -6.36 10.83
CA LEU A 505 25.23 -7.60 10.06
C LEU A 505 25.22 -8.83 10.96
N ALA A 506 26.11 -8.86 11.94
CA ALA A 506 26.18 -9.93 12.94
C ALA A 506 24.89 -10.01 13.77
N LEU A 507 24.36 -8.85 14.18
CA LEU A 507 23.07 -8.77 14.89
C LEU A 507 21.91 -9.29 14.01
N LEU A 508 21.88 -8.91 12.74
CA LEU A 508 20.86 -9.37 11.79
C LEU A 508 20.89 -10.89 11.59
N LEU A 509 22.11 -11.46 11.52
CA LEU A 509 22.31 -12.89 11.35
C LEU A 509 22.20 -13.68 12.67
N GLY A 510 22.11 -13.01 13.81
CA GLY A 510 22.05 -13.65 15.12
C GLY A 510 23.35 -14.35 15.52
N VAL A 511 24.49 -13.88 15.02
CA VAL A 511 25.82 -14.49 15.26
C VAL A 511 26.79 -13.46 15.86
N PRO A 512 27.79 -13.87 16.62
CA PRO A 512 28.82 -12.96 17.06
C PRO A 512 29.65 -12.43 15.87
N PRO A 513 30.12 -11.17 15.91
CA PRO A 513 30.88 -10.54 14.82
C PRO A 513 32.11 -11.34 14.37
N THR A 514 32.74 -12.06 15.29
CA THR A 514 33.89 -12.93 15.03
C THR A 514 33.58 -14.13 14.14
N GLN A 515 32.32 -14.54 14.02
CA GLN A 515 31.90 -15.66 13.19
C GLN A 515 31.33 -15.25 11.83
N LEU A 516 31.30 -13.95 11.54
CA LEU A 516 30.72 -13.42 10.30
C LEU A 516 31.45 -13.99 9.06
N HIS A 517 32.74 -14.29 9.15
CA HIS A 517 33.52 -14.90 8.08
C HIS A 517 32.99 -16.28 7.63
N ARG A 518 32.29 -17.03 8.50
CA ARG A 518 31.69 -18.33 8.15
C ARG A 518 30.49 -18.19 7.22
N TYR A 519 29.91 -17.01 7.14
CA TYR A 519 28.75 -16.68 6.31
C TYR A 519 29.11 -15.89 5.04
N GLY A 520 30.38 -16.03 4.55
CA GLY A 520 30.84 -15.39 3.34
C GLY A 520 31.28 -13.93 3.52
N SER A 521 31.51 -13.48 4.74
CA SER A 521 31.96 -12.09 5.06
C SER A 521 31.11 -11.03 4.36
N PRO A 522 29.77 -11.03 4.52
CA PRO A 522 28.91 -10.06 3.85
C PRO A 522 29.38 -8.63 4.20
N GLY A 523 29.34 -7.72 3.22
CA GLY A 523 29.83 -6.36 3.40
C GLY A 523 31.35 -6.22 3.45
N SER A 524 32.12 -7.21 3.01
CA SER A 524 33.58 -7.16 2.93
C SER A 524 34.06 -7.66 1.56
N ILE A 525 35.23 -7.19 1.15
CA ILE A 525 35.93 -7.60 -0.08
C ILE A 525 37.02 -8.60 0.30
N ASP A 526 37.14 -9.68 -0.45
CA ASP A 526 38.26 -10.60 -0.38
C ASP A 526 39.43 -10.02 -1.18
N VAL A 527 40.24 -9.21 -0.52
CA VAL A 527 41.41 -8.55 -1.13
C VAL A 527 42.45 -9.58 -1.66
N PRO A 528 42.80 -10.65 -0.95
CA PRO A 528 43.67 -11.70 -1.45
C PRO A 528 43.18 -12.30 -2.78
N ALA A 529 41.91 -12.64 -2.88
CA ALA A 529 41.32 -13.19 -4.11
C ALA A 529 41.39 -12.21 -5.30
N VAL A 530 41.15 -10.93 -5.05
CA VAL A 530 41.23 -9.87 -6.09
C VAL A 530 42.69 -9.71 -6.57
N LEU A 531 43.68 -9.79 -5.68
CA LEU A 531 45.10 -9.59 -5.98
C LEU A 531 45.79 -10.84 -6.52
N GLU A 532 45.16 -12.00 -6.50
CA GLU A 532 45.79 -13.27 -6.95
C GLU A 532 46.44 -13.14 -8.32
N SER A 533 45.73 -12.58 -9.30
CA SER A 533 46.22 -12.40 -10.66
C SER A 533 47.25 -11.28 -10.84
N LEU A 534 47.42 -10.40 -9.83
CA LEU A 534 48.40 -9.29 -9.82
C LEU A 534 49.62 -9.59 -8.97
N SER A 535 49.63 -10.70 -8.23
CA SER A 535 50.61 -11.06 -7.23
C SER A 535 52.07 -11.04 -7.75
N PHE A 536 52.28 -11.37 -9.03
CA PHE A 536 53.61 -11.38 -9.64
C PHE A 536 54.20 -9.98 -9.93
N LEU A 537 53.34 -8.92 -9.89
CA LEU A 537 53.73 -7.52 -10.09
C LEU A 537 53.91 -6.77 -8.77
N LEU A 538 53.46 -7.34 -7.69
CA LEU A 538 53.55 -6.72 -6.37
C LEU A 538 54.86 -7.12 -5.67
N PRO A 539 55.51 -6.21 -4.93
CA PRO A 539 56.63 -6.57 -4.10
C PRO A 539 56.25 -7.64 -3.07
N PRO A 540 57.18 -8.56 -2.70
CA PRO A 540 56.88 -9.58 -1.71
C PRO A 540 56.50 -8.92 -0.38
N ARG A 541 55.26 -9.16 0.04
CA ARG A 541 54.75 -8.66 1.33
C ARG A 541 55.29 -9.53 2.44
N GLU A 542 56.10 -8.94 3.32
CA GLU A 542 56.31 -9.51 4.64
C GLU A 542 55.00 -9.40 5.39
N THR A 543 54.35 -10.54 5.63
CA THR A 543 53.11 -10.60 6.43
C THR A 543 53.41 -10.16 7.86
N PRO A 544 52.88 -9.03 8.33
CA PRO A 544 52.97 -8.71 9.75
C PRO A 544 51.97 -9.60 10.50
N PRO A 545 52.32 -10.24 11.60
CA PRO A 545 51.44 -11.09 12.39
C PRO A 545 50.45 -10.32 13.29
N GLU A 546 50.13 -9.06 12.99
CA GLU A 546 49.45 -8.16 13.94
C GLU A 546 48.05 -7.69 13.56
N LEU A 547 47.39 -8.26 12.55
CA LEU A 547 46.07 -7.76 12.16
C LEU A 547 44.89 -8.29 13.02
N ASP A 548 45.10 -9.27 13.89
CA ASP A 548 44.07 -9.76 14.80
C ASP A 548 43.92 -8.92 16.08
N MET A 549 44.97 -8.25 16.51
CA MET A 549 44.95 -7.43 17.75
C MET A 549 44.17 -6.09 17.56
N ALA A 550 44.18 -5.50 16.37
CA ALA A 550 43.46 -4.24 16.13
C ALA A 550 41.92 -4.44 16.05
N ALA A 551 41.49 -5.60 15.58
CA ALA A 551 40.08 -5.99 15.58
C ALA A 551 39.58 -6.28 17.02
N GLU A 552 40.39 -6.91 17.85
CA GLU A 552 40.07 -7.15 19.27
C GLU A 552 40.06 -5.87 20.12
N LEU A 553 40.98 -4.92 19.86
CA LEU A 553 40.96 -3.62 20.56
C LEU A 553 39.74 -2.77 20.15
N SER A 554 39.34 -2.77 18.86
CA SER A 554 38.16 -2.07 18.40
C SER A 554 36.87 -2.69 18.96
N ALA A 555 36.80 -4.02 19.09
CA ALA A 555 35.69 -4.71 19.71
C ALA A 555 35.55 -4.38 21.22
N ARG A 556 36.65 -4.34 21.93
CA ARG A 556 36.67 -3.97 23.38
C ARG A 556 36.31 -2.50 23.63
N THR A 557 36.70 -1.59 22.74
CA THR A 557 36.35 -0.16 22.87
C THR A 557 34.85 0.06 22.61
N PHE A 558 34.27 -0.74 21.71
CA PHE A 558 32.84 -0.66 21.40
C PHE A 558 31.96 -1.30 22.50
N GLU A 559 32.41 -2.39 23.12
CA GLU A 559 31.70 -2.98 24.26
C GLU A 559 31.72 -2.04 25.49
N THR A 560 32.78 -1.27 25.68
CA THR A 560 32.86 -0.27 26.75
C THR A 560 31.94 0.92 26.48
N GLN A 561 31.81 1.37 25.22
CA GLN A 561 30.89 2.45 24.84
C GLN A 561 29.42 2.03 24.88
N LEU A 562 29.08 0.76 24.58
CA LEU A 562 27.72 0.22 24.75
C LEU A 562 27.36 0.08 26.23
N GLN A 563 28.30 -0.21 27.11
CA GLN A 563 28.06 -0.28 28.54
C GLN A 563 27.94 1.11 29.18
N GLU A 564 28.66 2.12 28.68
CA GLU A 564 28.52 3.51 29.11
C GLU A 564 27.21 4.14 28.61
N ALA A 565 26.77 3.82 27.40
CA ALA A 565 25.46 4.28 26.87
C ALA A 565 24.26 3.63 27.57
N ALA A 566 24.41 2.45 28.14
CA ALA A 566 23.38 1.77 28.92
C ALA A 566 23.27 2.27 30.38
N THR A 567 24.23 3.09 30.83
CA THR A 567 24.26 3.65 32.20
C THR A 567 23.94 5.15 32.26
N ASP A 568 23.55 5.79 31.15
CA ASP A 568 23.19 7.20 31.14
C ASP A 568 21.73 7.38 31.59
N PRO A 569 21.45 7.97 32.76
CA PRO A 569 20.10 8.06 33.33
C PRO A 569 19.22 9.14 32.69
N GLU A 570 19.71 9.88 31.69
CA GLU A 570 18.93 10.97 31.04
C GLU A 570 18.00 10.51 29.91
N LEU A 571 18.04 9.24 29.45
CA LEU A 571 17.18 8.73 28.39
C LEU A 571 15.89 8.05 28.87
N THR A 572 15.70 7.90 30.20
CA THR A 572 14.48 7.31 30.79
C THR A 572 13.46 8.33 31.29
N ALA A 573 13.71 9.64 31.13
CA ALA A 573 12.83 10.69 31.66
C ALA A 573 11.92 11.37 30.60
N ALA A 574 11.84 10.87 29.38
CA ALA A 574 11.08 11.51 28.30
C ALA A 574 9.72 10.84 28.00
N GLU A 575 9.28 9.83 28.74
CA GLU A 575 8.04 9.10 28.45
C GLU A 575 6.89 9.29 29.47
N GLU A 576 7.04 10.20 30.44
CA GLU A 576 5.93 10.57 31.35
C GLU A 576 5.72 12.09 31.39
N ALA A 577 5.07 12.64 30.37
CA ALA A 577 4.43 13.95 30.45
C ALA A 577 3.11 13.93 29.69
N GLU A 578 2.04 13.54 30.36
CA GLU A 578 0.68 13.88 29.96
C GLU A 578 0.47 15.40 30.09
N PRO A 579 -0.17 16.08 29.13
CA PRO A 579 -0.58 17.47 29.31
C PRO A 579 -1.90 17.53 30.07
N SER A 580 -1.85 18.02 31.29
CA SER A 580 -3.00 18.47 32.09
C SER A 580 -3.75 19.58 31.36
N SER A 581 -5.05 19.39 31.23
CA SER A 581 -6.05 20.37 30.84
C SER A 581 -6.20 21.42 31.91
N GLU A 582 -5.88 22.67 31.64
CA GLU A 582 -6.45 23.82 32.32
C GLU A 582 -7.24 24.65 31.32
N GLY A 583 -8.51 24.84 31.67
CA GLY A 583 -9.46 25.63 30.93
C GLY A 583 -9.17 27.13 31.00
N ARG A 584 -9.56 27.79 29.94
CA ARG A 584 -9.97 29.22 29.99
C ARG A 584 -11.15 29.42 29.07
N ASP A 585 -12.27 29.68 29.73
CA ASP A 585 -13.46 30.31 29.16
C ASP A 585 -13.09 31.67 28.57
N GLU A 586 -13.42 31.93 27.32
CA GLU A 586 -13.69 33.27 26.82
C GLU A 586 -14.95 33.24 25.94
N GLU A 587 -16.00 33.85 26.53
CA GLU A 587 -17.22 34.30 25.87
C GLU A 587 -16.92 35.17 24.65
N PHE A 588 -17.55 34.88 23.52
CA PHE A 588 -17.95 35.91 22.55
C PHE A 588 -19.32 35.57 21.95
N SER A 589 -20.27 36.45 22.28
CA SER A 589 -21.62 36.50 21.73
C SER A 589 -21.66 37.11 20.29
N PRO A 590 -22.77 36.98 19.59
CA PRO A 590 -22.87 37.04 18.13
C PRO A 590 -23.22 38.43 17.57
N GLU A 591 -22.80 38.64 16.35
CA GLU A 591 -23.55 39.36 15.32
C GLU A 591 -23.51 38.61 14.00
#